data_118518b926e729ac47ba2a46d6574e63
#
_entry.id   118518b926e729ac47ba2a46d6574e63
#
_cell.length_a   1.000
_cell.length_b   1.000
_cell.length_c   1.000
_cell.angle_alpha   90.00
_cell.angle_beta   90.00
_cell.angle_gamma   90.00
#
_symmetry.space_group_name_H-M   'P 1'
#
loop_
_entity.id
_entity.type
_entity.pdbx_description
1 polymer ?
#
loop_
_entity_poly.entity_id
_entity_poly.type
_entity_poly.pdbx_seq_one_letter_code
_entity_poly.pdbx_strand_id
1 'polypeptide(L)'
;MEIDNDKALADGLELFKQSKWHKVYNVDDIYRYLIAPIKHNRIRIYYQNNKPIGLITWCWLDREASKDFLNNEYYITEADYVADNKQELWGIEFIAPYGHTRQVMSMLRKEYHNTYTRKEKINWRRLHDSATRHTKKV
;
A
#
# COMPACT_ATOMS: atom_id res chain seq x y z
N MET A 1 -16.52 -0.11 -0.83
CA MET A 1 -16.62 1.25 -0.24
C MET A 1 -16.04 2.27 -1.19
N GLU A 2 -16.77 3.30 -1.44
CA GLU A 2 -16.33 4.39 -2.30
C GLU A 2 -15.35 5.30 -1.55
N ILE A 3 -14.26 5.68 -2.22
CA ILE A 3 -13.24 6.56 -1.67
C ILE A 3 -13.52 7.99 -2.14
N ASP A 4 -13.50 8.94 -1.21
CA ASP A 4 -13.43 10.36 -1.56
C ASP A 4 -12.01 10.64 -2.06
N ASN A 5 -11.85 10.75 -3.36
CA ASN A 5 -10.52 10.88 -3.98
C ASN A 5 -9.78 12.16 -3.57
N ASP A 6 -10.49 13.26 -3.42
CA ASP A 6 -9.87 14.52 -3.02
C ASP A 6 -9.36 14.46 -1.58
N LYS A 7 -10.16 13.90 -0.69
CA LYS A 7 -9.76 13.71 0.70
C LYS A 7 -8.61 12.72 0.81
N ALA A 8 -8.68 11.61 0.07
CA ALA A 8 -7.62 10.60 0.07
C ALA A 8 -6.30 11.19 -0.42
N LEU A 9 -6.33 12.03 -1.45
CA LEU A 9 -5.12 12.67 -1.97
C LEU A 9 -4.52 13.61 -0.93
N ALA A 10 -5.34 14.48 -0.32
CA ALA A 10 -4.87 15.41 0.70
C ALA A 10 -4.28 14.69 1.90
N ASP A 11 -4.98 13.68 2.41
CA ASP A 11 -4.53 12.93 3.59
C ASP A 11 -3.32 12.07 3.28
N GLY A 12 -3.27 11.46 2.10
CA GLY A 12 -2.14 10.68 1.65
C GLY A 12 -0.87 11.51 1.49
N LEU A 13 -1.00 12.70 0.90
CA LEU A 13 0.13 13.63 0.76
C LEU A 13 0.66 14.05 2.13
N GLU A 14 -0.23 14.31 3.09
CA GLU A 14 0.19 14.64 4.45
C GLU A 14 1.02 13.50 5.06
N LEU A 15 0.57 12.26 4.92
CA LEU A 15 1.30 11.11 5.43
C LEU A 15 2.63 10.91 4.72
N PHE A 16 2.67 11.08 3.40
CA PHE A 16 3.91 10.99 2.63
C PHE A 16 4.92 12.05 3.10
N LYS A 17 4.45 13.27 3.31
CA LYS A 17 5.27 14.39 3.76
C LYS A 17 5.94 14.10 5.12
N GLN A 18 5.24 13.40 6.01
CA GLN A 18 5.76 13.07 7.33
C GLN A 18 6.59 11.80 7.37
N SER A 19 6.63 11.04 6.28
CA SER A 19 7.39 9.81 6.20
C SER A 19 8.82 10.07 5.75
N LYS A 20 9.78 9.57 6.52
CA LYS A 20 11.21 9.75 6.25
C LYS A 20 11.59 9.30 4.82
N TRP A 21 11.01 8.20 4.36
CA TRP A 21 11.35 7.61 3.07
C TRP A 21 10.53 8.15 1.91
N HIS A 22 9.35 8.72 2.19
CA HIS A 22 8.39 9.13 1.16
C HIS A 22 8.41 10.63 0.88
N LYS A 23 8.92 11.43 1.81
CA LYS A 23 8.98 12.90 1.63
C LYS A 23 9.89 13.32 0.48
N VAL A 24 10.74 12.41 0.00
CA VAL A 24 11.67 12.67 -1.11
C VAL A 24 11.11 12.20 -2.46
N TYR A 25 9.90 11.68 -2.51
CA TYR A 25 9.26 11.26 -3.75
C TYR A 25 9.05 12.46 -4.67
N ASN A 26 9.35 12.25 -5.96
CA ASN A 26 9.09 13.26 -6.99
C ASN A 26 7.64 13.12 -7.50
N VAL A 27 7.27 13.95 -8.49
CA VAL A 27 5.90 13.95 -9.03
C VAL A 27 5.53 12.60 -9.62
N ASP A 28 6.46 11.95 -10.34
CA ASP A 28 6.20 10.63 -10.94
C ASP A 28 5.97 9.56 -9.85
N ASP A 29 6.75 9.63 -8.78
CA ASP A 29 6.56 8.71 -7.64
C ASP A 29 5.21 8.92 -6.97
N ILE A 30 4.80 10.17 -6.77
CA ILE A 30 3.49 10.49 -6.18
C ILE A 30 2.37 9.96 -7.07
N TYR A 31 2.47 10.11 -8.38
CA TYR A 31 1.47 9.54 -9.27
C TYR A 31 1.41 8.02 -9.12
N ARG A 32 2.54 7.36 -9.23
CA ARG A 32 2.65 5.89 -9.21
C ARG A 32 2.21 5.27 -7.89
N TYR A 33 2.59 5.87 -6.77
CA TYR A 33 2.45 5.25 -5.45
C TYR A 33 1.32 5.83 -4.60
N LEU A 34 0.71 6.92 -5.03
CA LEU A 34 -0.43 7.52 -4.33
C LEU A 34 -1.63 7.74 -5.26
N ILE A 35 -1.45 8.47 -6.36
CA ILE A 35 -2.58 8.84 -7.21
C ILE A 35 -3.19 7.62 -7.92
N ALA A 36 -2.34 6.76 -8.49
CA ALA A 36 -2.82 5.56 -9.18
C ALA A 36 -3.59 4.62 -8.25
N PRO A 37 -3.09 4.28 -7.05
CA PRO A 37 -3.88 3.48 -6.11
C PRO A 37 -5.19 4.14 -5.69
N ILE A 38 -5.23 5.47 -5.57
CA ILE A 38 -6.48 6.18 -5.28
C ILE A 38 -7.48 6.00 -6.42
N LYS A 39 -7.04 6.23 -7.66
CA LYS A 39 -7.89 6.09 -8.84
C LYS A 39 -8.52 4.70 -8.95
N HIS A 40 -7.80 3.67 -8.56
CA HIS A 40 -8.21 2.29 -8.74
C HIS A 40 -8.67 1.61 -7.44
N ASN A 41 -8.90 2.40 -6.40
CA ASN A 41 -9.41 1.91 -5.10
C ASN A 41 -8.52 0.82 -4.50
N ARG A 42 -7.21 1.03 -4.54
CA ARG A 42 -6.19 0.13 -4.00
C ARG A 42 -5.45 0.76 -2.83
N ILE A 43 -6.16 1.58 -2.05
CA ILE A 43 -5.61 2.29 -0.90
C ILE A 43 -6.61 2.27 0.24
N ARG A 44 -6.09 2.24 1.47
CA ARG A 44 -6.87 2.55 2.67
C ARG A 44 -6.07 3.53 3.51
N ILE A 45 -6.77 4.53 4.01
CA ILE A 45 -6.21 5.49 4.97
C ILE A 45 -6.93 5.30 6.28
N TYR A 46 -6.18 5.26 7.35
CA TYR A 46 -6.69 5.01 8.69
C TYR A 46 -6.60 6.28 9.51
N TYR A 47 -7.58 6.48 10.37
CA TYR A 47 -7.78 7.73 11.10
C TYR A 47 -7.90 7.49 12.60
N GLN A 48 -7.46 8.48 13.36
CA GLN A 48 -7.70 8.58 14.79
C GLN A 48 -8.09 10.02 15.08
N ASN A 49 -9.26 10.23 15.69
CA ASN A 49 -9.78 11.57 15.98
C ASN A 49 -9.81 12.46 14.72
N ASN A 50 -10.26 11.90 13.61
CA ASN A 50 -10.36 12.55 12.30
C ASN A 50 -9.01 12.97 11.67
N LYS A 51 -7.91 12.49 12.25
CA LYS A 51 -6.58 12.75 11.72
C LYS A 51 -6.03 11.51 11.05
N PRO A 52 -5.45 11.60 9.84
CA PRO A 52 -4.85 10.43 9.21
C PRO A 52 -3.62 9.99 10.00
N ILE A 53 -3.54 8.69 10.30
CA ILE A 53 -2.43 8.11 11.07
C ILE A 53 -1.65 7.09 10.27
N GLY A 54 -2.19 6.59 9.18
CA GLY A 54 -1.48 5.64 8.35
C GLY A 54 -2.21 5.34 7.06
N LEU A 55 -1.48 4.78 6.11
CA LEU A 55 -2.06 4.30 4.86
C LEU A 55 -1.40 3.02 4.41
N ILE A 56 -2.13 2.29 3.59
CA ILE A 56 -1.64 1.10 2.91
C ILE A 56 -2.13 1.13 1.47
N THR A 57 -1.27 0.70 0.56
CA THR A 57 -1.66 0.43 -0.83
C THR A 57 -1.29 -1.00 -1.18
N TRP A 58 -1.97 -1.57 -2.18
CA TRP A 58 -1.73 -2.96 -2.58
C TRP A 58 -2.01 -3.15 -4.06
N CYS A 59 -1.44 -4.23 -4.60
CA CYS A 59 -1.75 -4.68 -5.95
C CYS A 59 -1.51 -6.20 -6.07
N TRP A 60 -1.97 -6.76 -7.17
CA TRP A 60 -1.72 -8.16 -7.52
C TRP A 60 -0.65 -8.23 -8.59
N LEU A 61 0.32 -9.13 -8.42
CA LEU A 61 1.36 -9.38 -9.39
C LEU A 61 1.38 -10.87 -9.74
N ASP A 62 1.73 -11.20 -10.99
CA ASP A 62 2.03 -12.57 -11.33
C ASP A 62 3.40 -12.97 -10.76
N ARG A 63 3.74 -14.25 -10.87
CA ARG A 63 4.99 -14.77 -10.26
C ARG A 63 6.23 -14.13 -10.83
N GLU A 64 6.26 -13.89 -12.13
CA GLU A 64 7.41 -13.30 -12.78
C GLU A 64 7.60 -11.85 -12.33
N ALA A 65 6.54 -11.06 -12.37
CA ALA A 65 6.60 -9.68 -11.88
C ALA A 65 6.95 -9.63 -10.39
N SER A 66 6.43 -10.56 -9.58
CA SER A 66 6.76 -10.64 -8.17
C SER A 66 8.24 -10.87 -7.92
N LYS A 67 8.83 -11.77 -8.67
CA LYS A 67 10.26 -12.06 -8.57
C LYS A 67 11.10 -10.84 -8.93
N ASP A 68 10.75 -10.19 -10.02
CA ASP A 68 11.45 -9.00 -10.47
C ASP A 68 11.28 -7.83 -9.51
N PHE A 69 10.08 -7.68 -8.97
CA PHE A 69 9.79 -6.65 -7.97
C PHE A 69 10.64 -6.86 -6.71
N LEU A 70 10.75 -8.10 -6.24
CA LEU A 70 11.55 -8.43 -5.07
C LEU A 70 13.04 -8.10 -5.30
N ASN A 71 13.52 -8.27 -6.53
CA ASN A 71 14.91 -8.01 -6.91
C ASN A 71 15.15 -6.57 -7.38
N ASN A 72 14.18 -5.66 -7.19
CA ASN A 72 14.26 -4.26 -7.64
C ASN A 72 14.39 -4.10 -9.15
N GLU A 73 13.87 -5.07 -9.93
CA GLU A 73 13.92 -5.08 -11.39
C GLU A 73 12.56 -4.82 -12.02
N TYR A 74 11.56 -4.48 -11.24
CA TYR A 74 10.21 -4.23 -11.70
C TYR A 74 9.66 -2.97 -11.06
N TYR A 75 9.13 -2.07 -11.87
CA TYR A 75 8.41 -0.90 -11.41
C TYR A 75 6.91 -1.19 -11.44
N ILE A 76 6.24 -0.94 -10.33
CA ILE A 76 4.78 -1.00 -10.26
C ILE A 76 4.21 0.02 -11.24
N THR A 77 3.24 -0.41 -12.01
CA THR A 77 2.55 0.45 -13.00
C THR A 77 1.10 0.65 -12.60
N GLU A 78 0.44 1.61 -13.23
CA GLU A 78 -0.98 1.82 -13.00
C GLU A 78 -1.80 0.58 -13.32
N ALA A 79 -1.41 -0.19 -14.34
CA ALA A 79 -2.10 -1.44 -14.70
C ALA A 79 -2.09 -2.47 -13.57
N ASP A 80 -1.06 -2.48 -12.74
CA ASP A 80 -0.98 -3.42 -11.62
C ASP A 80 -2.06 -3.15 -10.57
N TYR A 81 -2.47 -1.89 -10.41
CA TYR A 81 -3.55 -1.55 -9.48
C TYR A 81 -4.94 -1.88 -10.03
N VAL A 82 -5.05 -2.18 -11.32
CA VAL A 82 -6.31 -2.58 -11.93
C VAL A 82 -6.49 -4.09 -11.92
N ALA A 83 -5.41 -4.83 -12.07
CA ALA A 83 -5.44 -6.29 -12.19
C ALA A 83 -5.99 -6.95 -10.93
N ASP A 84 -6.81 -7.98 -11.12
CA ASP A 84 -7.36 -8.78 -10.03
C ASP A 84 -6.92 -10.23 -10.18
N ASN A 85 -6.87 -10.93 -9.04
CA ASN A 85 -6.69 -12.38 -9.00
C ASN A 85 -5.46 -12.89 -9.74
N LYS A 86 -4.38 -12.11 -9.72
CA LYS A 86 -3.07 -12.62 -10.07
C LYS A 86 -2.58 -13.56 -8.97
N GLN A 87 -1.40 -14.11 -9.12
CA GLN A 87 -0.93 -15.16 -8.21
C GLN A 87 -0.53 -14.66 -6.83
N GLU A 88 -0.05 -13.42 -6.73
CA GLU A 88 0.47 -12.92 -5.46
C GLU A 88 -0.06 -11.53 -5.16
N LEU A 89 -0.52 -11.34 -3.92
CA LEU A 89 -0.96 -10.06 -3.39
C LEU A 89 0.23 -9.38 -2.71
N TRP A 90 0.50 -8.13 -3.08
CA TRP A 90 1.59 -7.35 -2.53
C TRP A 90 1.09 -6.09 -1.86
N GLY A 91 1.55 -5.86 -0.62
CA GLY A 91 1.51 -4.53 -0.03
C GLY A 91 2.62 -3.71 -0.66
N ILE A 92 2.28 -2.53 -1.15
CA ILE A 92 3.23 -1.68 -1.87
C ILE A 92 3.74 -0.58 -0.97
N GLU A 93 2.84 0.18 -0.36
CA GLU A 93 3.20 1.21 0.60
C GLU A 93 2.55 0.92 1.93
N PHE A 94 3.29 1.08 2.99
CA PHE A 94 2.79 1.08 4.36
C PHE A 94 3.44 2.26 5.06
N ILE A 95 2.63 3.25 5.41
CA ILE A 95 3.12 4.48 6.02
C ILE A 95 2.35 4.72 7.31
N ALA A 96 3.06 4.81 8.43
CA ALA A 96 2.51 5.15 9.73
C ALA A 96 3.54 6.03 10.45
N PRO A 97 3.66 7.31 10.05
CA PRO A 97 4.82 8.13 10.42
C PRO A 97 4.81 8.62 11.86
N TYR A 98 3.69 8.44 12.56
CA TYR A 98 3.54 8.95 13.94
C TYR A 98 3.63 7.83 14.99
N GLY A 99 4.15 6.65 14.62
CA GLY A 99 4.31 5.55 15.57
C GLY A 99 3.10 4.65 15.74
N HIS A 100 2.13 4.71 14.83
CA HIS A 100 0.89 3.93 14.92
C HIS A 100 0.94 2.60 14.15
N THR A 101 2.13 2.06 13.88
CA THR A 101 2.28 0.86 13.03
C THR A 101 1.41 -0.30 13.48
N ARG A 102 1.43 -0.64 14.76
CA ARG A 102 0.63 -1.75 15.29
C ARG A 102 -0.86 -1.50 15.19
N GLN A 103 -1.28 -0.27 15.48
CA GLN A 103 -2.68 0.12 15.41
C GLN A 103 -3.20 0.03 13.98
N VAL A 104 -2.44 0.54 13.01
CA VAL A 104 -2.81 0.48 11.60
C VAL A 104 -2.87 -0.97 11.13
N MET A 105 -1.91 -1.81 11.50
CA MET A 105 -1.95 -3.23 11.15
C MET A 105 -3.17 -3.94 11.75
N SER A 106 -3.54 -3.59 12.98
CA SER A 106 -4.73 -4.16 13.61
C SER A 106 -6.01 -3.78 12.88
N MET A 107 -6.12 -2.51 12.46
CA MET A 107 -7.26 -2.02 11.69
C MET A 107 -7.33 -2.70 10.32
N LEU A 108 -6.20 -2.87 9.66
CA LEU A 108 -6.11 -3.60 8.40
C LEU A 108 -6.60 -5.04 8.54
N ARG A 109 -6.16 -5.75 9.56
CA ARG A 109 -6.58 -7.13 9.79
C ARG A 109 -8.07 -7.25 10.00
N LYS A 110 -8.65 -6.38 10.80
CA LYS A 110 -10.10 -6.38 11.05
C LYS A 110 -10.87 -6.14 9.76
N GLU A 111 -10.46 -5.15 8.99
CA GLU A 111 -11.10 -4.81 7.72
C GLU A 111 -11.01 -5.98 6.74
N TYR A 112 -9.83 -6.58 6.63
CA TYR A 112 -9.60 -7.70 5.72
C TYR A 112 -10.48 -8.91 6.10
N HIS A 113 -10.48 -9.29 7.37
CA HIS A 113 -11.26 -10.44 7.84
C HIS A 113 -12.77 -10.22 7.73
N ASN A 114 -13.23 -8.99 7.85
CA ASN A 114 -14.65 -8.67 7.70
C ASN A 114 -15.09 -8.61 6.23
N THR A 115 -14.19 -8.30 5.33
CA THR A 115 -14.50 -8.10 3.90
C THR A 115 -14.31 -9.36 3.07
N TYR A 116 -13.29 -10.15 3.40
CA TYR A 116 -12.91 -11.32 2.61
C TYR A 116 -13.03 -12.60 3.43
N THR A 117 -13.68 -13.60 2.87
CA THR A 117 -13.76 -14.93 3.46
C THR A 117 -12.46 -15.71 3.26
N ARG A 118 -11.71 -15.36 2.23
CA ARG A 118 -10.46 -16.00 1.86
C ARG A 118 -9.29 -15.28 2.52
N LYS A 119 -8.44 -16.05 3.21
CA LYS A 119 -7.30 -15.49 3.94
C LYS A 119 -6.05 -15.56 3.09
N GLU A 120 -5.85 -14.56 2.26
CA GLU A 120 -4.65 -14.46 1.45
C GLU A 120 -3.45 -14.03 2.29
N LYS A 121 -2.28 -14.45 1.84
CA LYS A 121 -1.03 -13.90 2.36
C LYS A 121 -0.72 -12.62 1.62
N ILE A 122 -0.33 -11.60 2.37
CA ILE A 122 0.18 -10.36 1.78
C ILE A 122 1.69 -10.41 1.84
N ASN A 123 2.32 -10.24 0.69
CA ASN A 123 3.78 -10.17 0.59
C ASN A 123 4.22 -8.72 0.74
N TRP A 124 5.34 -8.50 1.39
CA TRP A 124 5.89 -7.17 1.62
C TRP A 124 7.36 -7.14 1.23
N ARG A 125 7.81 -5.99 0.75
CA ARG A 125 9.21 -5.72 0.50
C ARG A 125 9.60 -4.48 1.30
N ARG A 126 10.75 -4.52 1.97
CA ARG A 126 11.28 -3.33 2.64
C ARG A 126 11.85 -2.37 1.61
N LEU A 127 11.51 -1.08 1.74
CA LEU A 127 11.93 -0.06 0.78
C LEU A 127 13.46 0.09 0.69
N HIS A 128 14.14 -0.06 1.81
CA HIS A 128 15.57 0.21 1.91
C HIS A 128 16.42 -1.05 2.07
N ASP A 129 15.80 -2.23 2.08
CA ASP A 129 16.47 -3.52 2.09
C ASP A 129 16.23 -4.19 0.75
N SER A 130 17.30 -4.52 0.04
CA SER A 130 17.16 -5.20 -1.23
C SER A 130 16.72 -6.65 -1.03
N ALA A 131 15.86 -7.13 -1.93
CA ALA A 131 15.48 -8.53 -2.07
C ALA A 131 14.99 -9.21 -0.78
N THR A 132 14.40 -8.46 0.15
CA THR A 132 13.84 -9.02 1.38
C THR A 132 12.34 -9.19 1.23
N ARG A 133 11.90 -10.44 1.34
CA ARG A 133 10.49 -10.78 1.24
C ARG A 133 9.93 -11.08 2.62
N HIS A 134 8.88 -10.39 2.99
CA HIS A 134 8.11 -10.68 4.19
C HIS A 134 6.72 -11.13 3.76
N THR A 135 6.35 -12.35 4.12
CA THR A 135 5.03 -12.87 3.84
C THR A 135 4.25 -12.93 5.13
N LYS A 136 3.09 -12.30 5.15
CA LYS A 136 2.26 -12.24 6.33
C LYS A 136 0.85 -12.66 6.00
N LYS A 137 0.34 -13.62 6.74
CA LYS A 137 -1.06 -14.00 6.65
C LYS A 137 -1.88 -12.95 7.39
N VAL A 138 -2.83 -12.39 6.70
CA VAL A 138 -3.69 -11.33 7.23
C VAL A 138 -4.86 -11.88 8.01
#